data_3ae0cc75585b32624a75989ab1c070c2
#
_entry.id   3ae0cc75585b32624a75989ab1c070c2
#
_cell.length_a   1.000
_cell.length_b   1.000
_cell.length_c   1.000
_cell.angle_alpha   90.00
_cell.angle_beta   90.00
_cell.angle_gamma   90.00
#
_symmetry.space_group_name_H-M   'P 1'
#
loop_
_entity.id
_entity.type
_entity.pdbx_description
1 polymer ?
#
loop_
_entity_poly.entity_id
_entity_poly.type
_entity_poly.pdbx_seq_one_letter_code
_entity_poly.pdbx_strand_id
1 'polypeptide(L)'
;MHGAAPAAPPHDLESIDMNTVSPLLQVRDLVTQVATPDGARTVVDRLSFDLQRGETLCIAGESGSGKSMTVLSLMQLLPKNLARVTGGSAVMNGRDILKLDEGQMRGVRGRHIGMIFQEPMTSLNPVLTIGRQIAEAVGPQFGLSGAAMTQRCKEMLDEVQISDASRRLLQYPHELSGGMRQRVMIAMALAQKPEILIADEPTTALDVTVQAQILALIRKLQAENGVSVILITHDMGVVAEMADHVLVMNKGKDVEHGPLREVFHHPQDGYTRKLLAAVPRLGEMTGTDRPKRAPAEAKAPAKAEDAAGPVLAVEDLVVRFDIKGGILQRPVRRVHAVEGVSFTVNRGETLSLVGESGCGKSTTGKALLNLVPWGGDIRIGGKSTKGLSRSAMRPVLRDIQMIFQDPYASLDPRMRVGDLVAEPLVIHKLASGSELTDRVEYLFRRVGLSAEQMKRYPHEFSGGQRQRICIARALSLSPKLIVADESVAALDVSIQAQVLDLLQDIQNETGISYLFISHDMAVVEQISHRVAVMYAGRFVETGTRAQVFENPQHAYTRKLMDAVPVADPDRDRRRFMPNEGELPSPVKPLDYVPPRSVRTEIGHGHMVWQEA
;
A
#
# COMPACT_ATOMS: atom_id res chain seq x y z
N MET A 1 -33.63 -9.67 -87.06
CA MET A 1 -33.11 -8.34 -86.70
C MET A 1 -33.71 -7.97 -85.35
N HIS A 2 -33.04 -8.22 -84.30
CA HIS A 2 -33.32 -7.60 -82.97
C HIS A 2 -31.98 -7.55 -82.24
N GLY A 3 -31.50 -6.31 -82.10
CA GLY A 3 -30.26 -5.99 -81.41
C GLY A 3 -30.46 -6.09 -79.90
N ALA A 4 -29.60 -6.81 -79.24
CA ALA A 4 -29.50 -6.83 -77.80
C ALA A 4 -28.63 -5.66 -77.35
N ALA A 5 -29.12 -4.87 -76.37
CA ALA A 5 -28.36 -3.80 -75.68
C ALA A 5 -27.33 -4.41 -74.72
N PRO A 6 -26.16 -3.77 -74.53
CA PRO A 6 -25.11 -4.30 -73.62
C PRO A 6 -25.48 -4.09 -72.13
N ALA A 7 -25.18 -5.10 -71.31
CA ALA A 7 -25.35 -5.11 -69.88
C ALA A 7 -24.39 -4.09 -69.19
N ALA A 8 -24.91 -3.37 -68.18
CA ALA A 8 -24.15 -2.49 -67.34
C ALA A 8 -23.12 -3.25 -66.47
N PRO A 9 -21.99 -2.63 -66.14
CA PRO A 9 -20.97 -3.27 -65.29
C PRO A 9 -21.47 -3.40 -63.83
N PRO A 10 -20.96 -4.39 -63.08
CA PRO A 10 -21.34 -4.56 -61.68
C PRO A 10 -20.79 -3.44 -60.82
N HIS A 11 -21.65 -2.94 -59.94
CA HIS A 11 -21.30 -1.99 -58.88
C HIS A 11 -20.15 -2.52 -58.05
N ASP A 12 -19.13 -1.70 -57.90
CA ASP A 12 -18.02 -1.89 -56.98
C ASP A 12 -18.58 -2.14 -55.58
N LEU A 13 -18.28 -3.30 -55.03
CA LEU A 13 -18.39 -3.56 -53.61
C LEU A 13 -17.32 -2.70 -52.92
N GLU A 14 -17.75 -1.56 -52.36
CA GLU A 14 -16.94 -0.81 -51.40
C GLU A 14 -16.42 -1.79 -50.36
N SER A 15 -15.10 -1.87 -50.26
CA SER A 15 -14.40 -2.58 -49.22
C SER A 15 -14.84 -2.02 -47.87
N ILE A 16 -15.69 -2.76 -47.15
CA ILE A 16 -15.99 -2.50 -45.75
C ILE A 16 -14.67 -2.63 -45.03
N ASP A 17 -14.15 -1.52 -44.59
CA ASP A 17 -12.98 -1.43 -43.73
C ASP A 17 -13.31 -2.11 -42.39
N MET A 18 -12.86 -3.34 -42.23
CA MET A 18 -13.16 -4.23 -41.08
C MET A 18 -12.39 -3.86 -39.81
N ASN A 19 -12.05 -2.56 -39.59
CA ASN A 19 -11.19 -2.15 -38.48
C ASN A 19 -11.73 -1.02 -37.59
N THR A 20 -13.04 -0.81 -37.49
CA THR A 20 -13.60 0.07 -36.43
C THR A 20 -14.52 -0.72 -35.52
N VAL A 21 -13.91 -1.56 -34.67
CA VAL A 21 -14.64 -2.09 -33.51
C VAL A 21 -14.94 -0.90 -32.60
N SER A 22 -16.23 -0.56 -32.47
CA SER A 22 -16.64 0.52 -31.56
C SER A 22 -16.22 0.19 -30.11
N PRO A 23 -15.60 1.14 -29.40
CA PRO A 23 -15.18 0.90 -28.04
C PRO A 23 -16.35 0.52 -27.12
N LEU A 24 -16.09 -0.28 -26.10
CA LEU A 24 -17.08 -0.73 -25.12
C LEU A 24 -17.62 0.45 -24.29
N LEU A 25 -16.73 1.38 -23.91
CA LEU A 25 -17.07 2.61 -23.20
C LEU A 25 -16.37 3.79 -23.86
N GLN A 26 -17.12 4.85 -24.17
CA GLN A 26 -16.61 6.13 -24.65
C GLN A 26 -16.94 7.23 -23.66
N VAL A 27 -15.93 7.87 -23.12
CA VAL A 27 -16.06 9.05 -22.25
C VAL A 27 -15.59 10.28 -23.02
N ARG A 28 -16.40 11.35 -23.03
CA ARG A 28 -16.09 12.59 -23.74
C ARG A 28 -16.39 13.79 -22.85
N ASP A 29 -15.39 14.65 -22.69
CA ASP A 29 -15.45 15.94 -21.97
C ASP A 29 -16.09 15.84 -20.58
N LEU A 30 -15.84 14.76 -19.83
CA LEU A 30 -16.39 14.56 -18.49
C LEU A 30 -15.94 15.68 -17.56
N VAL A 31 -16.90 16.39 -16.95
CA VAL A 31 -16.64 17.43 -15.96
C VAL A 31 -17.35 17.10 -14.66
N THR A 32 -16.57 17.05 -13.56
CA THR A 32 -17.10 16.85 -12.22
C THR A 32 -16.67 17.97 -11.29
N GLN A 33 -17.63 18.51 -10.53
CA GLN A 33 -17.42 19.57 -9.57
C GLN A 33 -17.78 19.15 -8.15
N VAL A 34 -17.01 19.67 -7.18
CA VAL A 34 -17.23 19.51 -5.75
C VAL A 34 -17.55 20.84 -5.13
N ALA A 35 -18.58 20.90 -4.28
CA ALA A 35 -18.91 22.08 -3.50
C ALA A 35 -17.87 22.25 -2.36
N THR A 36 -17.27 23.43 -2.28
CA THR A 36 -16.36 23.81 -1.19
C THR A 36 -16.88 25.09 -0.52
N PRO A 37 -16.42 25.44 0.67
CA PRO A 37 -16.79 26.71 1.32
C PRO A 37 -16.52 27.94 0.44
N ASP A 38 -15.49 27.87 -0.41
CA ASP A 38 -15.06 28.95 -1.30
C ASP A 38 -15.77 28.92 -2.69
N GLY A 39 -16.74 28.01 -2.89
CA GLY A 39 -17.47 27.81 -4.14
C GLY A 39 -17.29 26.44 -4.77
N ALA A 40 -17.79 26.26 -6.00
CA ALA A 40 -17.64 24.99 -6.72
C ALA A 40 -16.23 24.86 -7.31
N ARG A 41 -15.55 23.76 -7.00
CA ARG A 41 -14.22 23.41 -7.54
C ARG A 41 -14.33 22.27 -8.55
N THR A 42 -13.77 22.44 -9.73
CA THR A 42 -13.66 21.37 -10.73
C THR A 42 -12.56 20.39 -10.30
N VAL A 43 -12.92 19.11 -10.17
CA VAL A 43 -12.01 18.00 -9.77
C VAL A 43 -11.77 17.02 -10.91
N VAL A 44 -12.62 17.01 -11.94
CA VAL A 44 -12.40 16.37 -13.24
C VAL A 44 -12.75 17.41 -14.30
N ASP A 45 -11.82 17.73 -15.19
CA ASP A 45 -11.91 18.81 -16.16
C ASP A 45 -11.78 18.30 -17.59
N ARG A 46 -12.91 18.08 -18.27
CA ARG A 46 -13.03 17.66 -19.68
C ARG A 46 -12.24 16.41 -20.02
N LEU A 47 -12.33 15.39 -19.16
CA LEU A 47 -11.65 14.13 -19.34
C LEU A 47 -12.30 13.31 -20.47
N SER A 48 -11.47 12.80 -21.40
CA SER A 48 -11.92 12.00 -22.54
C SER A 48 -11.04 10.77 -22.69
N PHE A 49 -11.65 9.57 -22.84
CA PHE A 49 -10.95 8.32 -23.11
C PHE A 49 -11.90 7.26 -23.67
N ASP A 50 -11.32 6.23 -24.25
CA ASP A 50 -12.01 5.05 -24.75
C ASP A 50 -11.52 3.80 -24.02
N LEU A 51 -12.39 2.80 -23.84
CA LEU A 51 -12.05 1.47 -23.34
C LEU A 51 -12.51 0.43 -24.37
N GLN A 52 -11.57 -0.37 -24.85
CA GLN A 52 -11.87 -1.46 -25.79
C GLN A 52 -12.32 -2.72 -25.04
N ARG A 53 -12.95 -3.67 -25.75
CA ARG A 53 -13.33 -4.96 -25.16
C ARG A 53 -12.10 -5.79 -24.80
N GLY A 54 -12.07 -6.33 -23.57
CA GLY A 54 -10.97 -7.13 -23.06
C GLY A 54 -9.71 -6.36 -22.71
N GLU A 55 -9.70 -5.03 -22.87
CA GLU A 55 -8.57 -4.16 -22.57
C GLU A 55 -8.49 -3.80 -21.08
N THR A 56 -7.27 -3.53 -20.61
CA THR A 56 -7.01 -2.87 -19.33
C THR A 56 -6.55 -1.43 -19.56
N LEU A 57 -7.40 -0.47 -19.19
CA LEU A 57 -7.05 0.94 -19.09
C LEU A 57 -6.62 1.25 -17.67
N CYS A 58 -5.37 1.69 -17.47
CA CYS A 58 -4.91 2.19 -16.17
C CYS A 58 -5.03 3.71 -16.11
N ILE A 59 -5.74 4.21 -15.10
CA ILE A 59 -5.79 5.64 -14.75
C ILE A 59 -4.79 5.89 -13.63
N ALA A 60 -3.65 6.52 -13.96
CA ALA A 60 -2.53 6.77 -13.08
C ALA A 60 -2.43 8.23 -12.63
N GLY A 61 -1.75 8.50 -11.50
CA GLY A 61 -1.49 9.84 -10.99
C GLY A 61 -1.47 9.90 -9.48
N GLU A 62 -1.04 11.03 -8.91
CA GLU A 62 -0.98 11.24 -7.46
C GLU A 62 -2.36 11.32 -6.81
N SER A 63 -2.41 11.19 -5.47
CA SER A 63 -3.64 11.36 -4.69
C SER A 63 -4.25 12.75 -4.92
N GLY A 64 -5.57 12.81 -5.03
CA GLY A 64 -6.26 14.07 -5.34
C GLY A 64 -6.18 14.53 -6.80
N SER A 65 -5.61 13.74 -7.72
CA SER A 65 -5.60 14.07 -9.15
C SER A 65 -6.96 13.90 -9.85
N GLY A 66 -7.98 13.30 -9.17
CA GLY A 66 -9.33 13.14 -9.70
C GLY A 66 -9.70 11.71 -10.14
N LYS A 67 -8.81 10.74 -10.02
CA LYS A 67 -8.98 9.34 -10.48
C LYS A 67 -10.27 8.69 -9.96
N SER A 68 -10.41 8.57 -8.64
CA SER A 68 -11.60 7.97 -8.01
C SER A 68 -12.87 8.77 -8.31
N MET A 69 -12.76 10.11 -8.39
CA MET A 69 -13.90 10.96 -8.76
C MET A 69 -14.38 10.69 -10.18
N THR A 70 -13.48 10.35 -11.11
CA THR A 70 -13.82 9.94 -12.47
C THR A 70 -14.71 8.70 -12.47
N VAL A 71 -14.31 7.62 -11.83
CA VAL A 71 -15.09 6.38 -11.83
C VAL A 71 -16.37 6.47 -11.00
N LEU A 72 -16.35 7.20 -9.88
CA LEU A 72 -17.56 7.50 -9.12
C LEU A 72 -18.58 8.33 -9.94
N SER A 73 -18.10 9.21 -10.83
CA SER A 73 -18.95 9.95 -11.77
C SER A 73 -19.61 9.01 -12.78
N LEU A 74 -18.85 8.08 -13.39
CA LEU A 74 -19.37 7.08 -14.31
C LEU A 74 -20.41 6.16 -13.64
N MET A 75 -20.15 5.79 -12.38
CA MET A 75 -21.06 4.97 -11.60
C MET A 75 -22.24 5.74 -10.98
N GLN A 76 -22.30 7.07 -11.15
CA GLN A 76 -23.25 7.95 -10.45
C GLN A 76 -23.31 7.70 -8.92
N LEU A 77 -22.14 7.48 -8.32
CA LEU A 77 -21.96 7.24 -6.87
C LEU A 77 -21.36 8.44 -6.15
N LEU A 78 -21.34 9.61 -6.79
CA LEU A 78 -20.89 10.85 -6.16
C LEU A 78 -21.75 11.20 -4.93
N PRO A 79 -21.16 11.73 -3.84
CA PRO A 79 -21.91 12.21 -2.69
C PRO A 79 -22.86 13.36 -3.13
N LYS A 80 -24.17 13.11 -3.12
CA LYS A 80 -25.21 13.99 -3.74
C LYS A 80 -25.16 15.45 -3.32
N ASN A 81 -24.72 15.73 -2.07
CA ASN A 81 -24.67 17.10 -1.53
C ASN A 81 -23.30 17.78 -1.74
N LEU A 82 -22.29 17.04 -2.16
CA LEU A 82 -20.92 17.53 -2.25
C LEU A 82 -20.37 17.54 -3.67
N ALA A 83 -20.79 16.60 -4.53
CA ALA A 83 -20.24 16.48 -5.87
C ALA A 83 -21.31 16.19 -6.92
N ARG A 84 -21.10 16.66 -8.14
CA ARG A 84 -22.00 16.44 -9.29
C ARG A 84 -21.23 16.45 -10.61
N VAL A 85 -21.72 15.68 -11.57
CA VAL A 85 -21.33 15.79 -12.97
C VAL A 85 -22.02 17.03 -13.57
N THR A 86 -21.23 17.90 -14.20
CA THR A 86 -21.72 19.15 -14.78
C THR A 86 -21.59 19.22 -16.29
N GLY A 87 -20.90 18.29 -16.92
CA GLY A 87 -20.70 18.21 -18.36
C GLY A 87 -20.15 16.87 -18.83
N GLY A 88 -20.23 16.68 -20.15
CA GLY A 88 -19.71 15.50 -20.82
C GLY A 88 -20.73 14.40 -21.06
N SER A 89 -20.25 13.29 -21.62
CA SER A 89 -21.03 12.08 -21.88
C SER A 89 -20.19 10.82 -21.61
N ALA A 90 -20.86 9.73 -21.27
CA ALA A 90 -20.23 8.40 -21.14
C ALA A 90 -21.14 7.37 -21.82
N VAL A 91 -20.75 6.94 -23.02
CA VAL A 91 -21.57 6.05 -23.85
C VAL A 91 -21.06 4.62 -23.72
N MET A 92 -21.91 3.74 -23.23
CA MET A 92 -21.69 2.30 -23.15
C MET A 92 -22.80 1.56 -23.88
N ASN A 93 -22.43 0.66 -24.80
CA ASN A 93 -23.40 -0.08 -25.62
C ASN A 93 -24.47 0.85 -26.26
N GLY A 94 -24.06 2.03 -26.76
CA GLY A 94 -24.93 3.02 -27.43
C GLY A 94 -25.82 3.84 -26.49
N ARG A 95 -25.67 3.74 -25.16
CA ARG A 95 -26.44 4.49 -24.17
C ARG A 95 -25.51 5.40 -23.33
N ASP A 96 -25.89 6.65 -23.18
CA ASP A 96 -25.17 7.58 -22.30
C ASP A 96 -25.55 7.29 -20.84
N ILE A 97 -24.65 6.64 -20.11
CA ILE A 97 -24.88 6.22 -18.73
C ILE A 97 -24.96 7.40 -17.74
N LEU A 98 -24.45 8.58 -18.09
CA LEU A 98 -24.56 9.77 -17.24
C LEU A 98 -25.98 10.37 -17.22
N LYS A 99 -26.81 10.04 -18.23
CA LYS A 99 -28.20 10.53 -18.36
C LYS A 99 -29.24 9.55 -17.82
N LEU A 100 -28.82 8.37 -17.35
CA LEU A 100 -29.72 7.38 -16.78
C LEU A 100 -30.25 7.84 -15.42
N ASP A 101 -31.52 7.53 -15.16
CA ASP A 101 -32.08 7.68 -13.82
C ASP A 101 -31.56 6.58 -12.86
N GLU A 102 -31.83 6.73 -11.55
CA GLU A 102 -31.36 5.79 -10.55
C GLU A 102 -31.88 4.37 -10.76
N GLY A 103 -33.14 4.22 -11.24
CA GLY A 103 -33.75 2.91 -11.53
C GLY A 103 -33.00 2.19 -12.66
N GLN A 104 -32.70 2.91 -13.74
CA GLN A 104 -31.94 2.44 -14.89
C GLN A 104 -30.49 2.14 -14.50
N MET A 105 -29.88 3.01 -13.70
CA MET A 105 -28.50 2.86 -13.26
C MET A 105 -28.29 1.64 -12.33
N ARG A 106 -29.31 1.24 -11.55
CA ARG A 106 -29.32 -0.04 -10.82
C ARG A 106 -29.20 -1.26 -11.74
N GLY A 107 -29.74 -1.16 -12.95
CA GLY A 107 -29.60 -2.21 -13.96
C GLY A 107 -28.19 -2.27 -14.59
N VAL A 108 -27.43 -1.18 -14.51
CA VAL A 108 -26.04 -1.10 -15.00
C VAL A 108 -25.05 -1.57 -13.94
N ARG A 109 -25.23 -1.08 -12.70
CA ARG A 109 -24.36 -1.44 -11.58
C ARG A 109 -24.44 -2.94 -11.26
N GLY A 110 -23.32 -3.59 -11.20
CA GLY A 110 -23.15 -5.03 -10.96
C GLY A 110 -23.33 -5.89 -12.21
N ARG A 111 -24.30 -5.57 -13.08
CA ARG A 111 -24.63 -6.38 -14.26
C ARG A 111 -23.74 -6.05 -15.48
N HIS A 112 -23.51 -4.77 -15.72
CA HIS A 112 -22.66 -4.31 -16.83
C HIS A 112 -21.34 -3.76 -16.33
N ILE A 113 -21.33 -3.08 -15.18
CA ILE A 113 -20.12 -2.52 -14.56
C ILE A 113 -20.05 -2.99 -13.12
N GLY A 114 -19.06 -3.85 -12.80
CA GLY A 114 -18.66 -4.20 -11.44
C GLY A 114 -17.65 -3.21 -10.90
N MET A 115 -17.62 -2.98 -9.57
CA MET A 115 -16.66 -2.06 -8.95
C MET A 115 -16.05 -2.65 -7.68
N ILE A 116 -14.72 -2.58 -7.60
CA ILE A 116 -13.92 -2.84 -6.40
C ILE A 116 -13.54 -1.46 -5.84
N PHE A 117 -13.95 -1.18 -4.60
CA PHE A 117 -13.68 0.08 -3.92
C PHE A 117 -12.31 0.07 -3.22
N GLN A 118 -11.75 1.25 -3.00
CA GLN A 118 -10.42 1.46 -2.44
C GLN A 118 -10.22 0.83 -1.05
N GLU A 119 -11.22 0.89 -0.16
CA GLU A 119 -11.09 0.40 1.21
C GLU A 119 -11.95 -0.85 1.47
N PRO A 120 -11.35 -2.05 1.65
CA PRO A 120 -12.10 -3.26 1.97
C PRO A 120 -12.83 -3.21 3.31
N MET A 121 -12.31 -2.41 4.26
CA MET A 121 -12.88 -2.31 5.61
C MET A 121 -14.22 -1.57 5.64
N THR A 122 -14.41 -0.60 4.75
CA THR A 122 -15.63 0.22 4.66
C THR A 122 -16.63 -0.33 3.65
N SER A 123 -16.14 -1.16 2.71
CA SER A 123 -16.96 -1.72 1.61
C SER A 123 -17.75 -2.96 2.02
N LEU A 124 -17.25 -3.74 2.98
CA LEU A 124 -17.96 -4.88 3.54
C LEU A 124 -18.73 -4.49 4.80
N ASN A 125 -20.00 -4.90 4.90
CA ASN A 125 -20.80 -4.65 6.08
C ASN A 125 -20.30 -5.53 7.26
N PRO A 126 -19.78 -4.93 8.35
CA PRO A 126 -19.14 -5.67 9.43
C PRO A 126 -20.11 -6.54 10.26
N VAL A 127 -21.42 -6.29 10.18
CA VAL A 127 -22.45 -7.02 10.95
C VAL A 127 -23.16 -8.10 10.14
N LEU A 128 -22.77 -8.30 8.86
CA LEU A 128 -23.29 -9.37 8.02
C LEU A 128 -22.19 -10.40 7.73
N THR A 129 -22.59 -11.67 7.63
CA THR A 129 -21.67 -12.72 7.22
C THR A 129 -21.25 -12.57 5.75
N ILE A 130 -20.10 -13.12 5.40
CA ILE A 130 -19.58 -13.10 4.01
C ILE A 130 -20.57 -13.74 3.06
N GLY A 131 -21.15 -14.92 3.43
CA GLY A 131 -22.12 -15.62 2.59
C GLY A 131 -23.37 -14.80 2.28
N ARG A 132 -23.86 -14.00 3.24
CA ARG A 132 -25.00 -13.13 3.02
C ARG A 132 -24.68 -12.01 2.04
N GLN A 133 -23.51 -11.38 2.16
CA GLN A 133 -23.11 -10.29 1.29
C GLN A 133 -22.86 -10.76 -0.15
N ILE A 134 -22.23 -11.94 -0.33
CA ILE A 134 -22.07 -12.54 -1.66
C ILE A 134 -23.43 -12.90 -2.27
N ALA A 135 -24.36 -13.46 -1.49
CA ALA A 135 -25.70 -13.80 -1.96
C ALA A 135 -26.48 -12.54 -2.41
N GLU A 136 -26.33 -11.41 -1.71
CA GLU A 136 -26.89 -10.12 -2.09
C GLU A 136 -26.28 -9.61 -3.41
N ALA A 137 -24.97 -9.79 -3.62
CA ALA A 137 -24.28 -9.40 -4.87
C ALA A 137 -24.71 -10.27 -6.07
N VAL A 138 -24.94 -11.58 -5.88
CA VAL A 138 -25.52 -12.46 -6.92
C VAL A 138 -26.89 -11.97 -7.33
N GLY A 139 -27.69 -11.57 -6.36
CA GLY A 139 -28.99 -10.94 -6.60
C GLY A 139 -30.10 -11.91 -7.00
N PRO A 140 -31.36 -11.44 -6.92
CA PRO A 140 -32.55 -12.26 -7.20
C PRO A 140 -32.72 -12.62 -8.68
N GLN A 141 -32.05 -11.91 -9.60
CA GLN A 141 -32.19 -12.15 -11.05
C GLN A 141 -31.70 -13.52 -11.51
N PHE A 142 -30.86 -14.21 -10.72
CA PHE A 142 -30.43 -15.56 -11.01
C PHE A 142 -31.46 -16.62 -10.57
N GLY A 143 -32.55 -16.24 -9.88
CA GLY A 143 -33.59 -17.15 -9.41
C GLY A 143 -33.11 -18.20 -8.40
N LEU A 144 -31.88 -17.99 -7.82
CA LEU A 144 -31.27 -18.93 -6.89
C LEU A 144 -31.80 -18.69 -5.47
N SER A 145 -32.03 -19.77 -4.72
CA SER A 145 -32.43 -19.71 -3.31
C SER A 145 -31.91 -20.93 -2.54
N GLY A 146 -31.87 -20.83 -1.22
CA GLY A 146 -31.51 -21.94 -0.34
C GLY A 146 -30.16 -22.59 -0.68
N ALA A 147 -30.16 -23.91 -0.88
CA ALA A 147 -28.94 -24.68 -1.14
C ALA A 147 -28.23 -24.27 -2.44
N ALA A 148 -28.98 -23.95 -3.50
CA ALA A 148 -28.40 -23.52 -4.78
C ALA A 148 -27.65 -22.18 -4.65
N MET A 149 -28.19 -21.21 -3.92
CA MET A 149 -27.51 -19.95 -3.61
C MET A 149 -26.24 -20.19 -2.77
N THR A 150 -26.31 -21.05 -1.76
CA THR A 150 -25.14 -21.41 -0.94
C THR A 150 -24.05 -22.05 -1.78
N GLN A 151 -24.42 -22.95 -2.71
CA GLN A 151 -23.46 -23.58 -3.59
C GLN A 151 -22.80 -22.56 -4.53
N ARG A 152 -23.58 -21.65 -5.13
CA ARG A 152 -23.03 -20.57 -5.97
C ARG A 152 -22.06 -19.67 -5.18
N CYS A 153 -22.41 -19.31 -3.94
CA CYS A 153 -21.51 -18.52 -3.09
C CYS A 153 -20.17 -19.24 -2.79
N LYS A 154 -20.18 -20.58 -2.63
CA LYS A 154 -18.96 -21.37 -2.48
C LYS A 154 -18.11 -21.33 -3.74
N GLU A 155 -18.71 -21.58 -4.90
CA GLU A 155 -18.04 -21.53 -6.20
C GLU A 155 -17.34 -20.17 -6.40
N MET A 156 -18.02 -19.08 -6.06
CA MET A 156 -17.43 -17.73 -6.15
C MET A 156 -16.22 -17.54 -5.22
N LEU A 157 -16.24 -18.10 -4.02
CA LEU A 157 -15.06 -18.06 -3.14
C LEU A 157 -13.92 -18.93 -3.69
N ASP A 158 -14.24 -20.07 -4.31
CA ASP A 158 -13.26 -20.95 -4.96
C ASP A 158 -12.65 -20.26 -6.21
N GLU A 159 -13.47 -19.56 -7.03
CA GLU A 159 -13.02 -18.77 -8.19
C GLU A 159 -11.95 -17.72 -7.78
N VAL A 160 -12.11 -17.11 -6.61
CA VAL A 160 -11.12 -16.15 -6.05
C VAL A 160 -10.09 -16.81 -5.13
N GLN A 161 -9.97 -18.14 -5.15
CA GLN A 161 -8.96 -18.91 -4.43
C GLN A 161 -9.01 -18.74 -2.90
N ILE A 162 -10.19 -18.64 -2.31
CA ILE A 162 -10.39 -18.65 -0.86
C ILE A 162 -10.62 -20.09 -0.42
N SER A 163 -9.69 -20.64 0.35
CA SER A 163 -9.78 -21.99 0.91
C SER A 163 -10.89 -22.11 1.99
N ASP A 164 -11.42 -23.32 2.16
CA ASP A 164 -12.47 -23.64 3.15
C ASP A 164 -13.71 -22.74 3.00
N ALA A 165 -14.19 -22.60 1.74
CA ALA A 165 -15.31 -21.72 1.38
C ALA A 165 -16.53 -21.92 2.30
N SER A 166 -16.85 -23.17 2.67
CA SER A 166 -17.99 -23.49 3.54
C SER A 166 -17.92 -22.82 4.91
N ARG A 167 -16.74 -22.79 5.51
CA ARG A 167 -16.50 -22.12 6.78
C ARG A 167 -16.47 -20.61 6.61
N ARG A 168 -15.82 -20.12 5.53
CA ARG A 168 -15.66 -18.69 5.28
C ARG A 168 -16.99 -17.98 5.05
N LEU A 169 -17.96 -18.62 4.42
CA LEU A 169 -19.31 -18.06 4.23
C LEU A 169 -20.01 -17.71 5.55
N LEU A 170 -19.69 -18.40 6.65
CA LEU A 170 -20.28 -18.17 7.97
C LEU A 170 -19.54 -17.10 8.79
N GLN A 171 -18.37 -16.68 8.34
CA GLN A 171 -17.54 -15.68 9.02
C GLN A 171 -17.99 -14.25 8.71
N TYR A 172 -17.58 -13.33 9.60
CA TYR A 172 -17.73 -11.90 9.42
C TYR A 172 -16.47 -11.28 8.82
N PRO A 173 -16.54 -10.09 8.20
CA PRO A 173 -15.37 -9.44 7.59
C PRO A 173 -14.17 -9.29 8.52
N HIS A 174 -14.38 -8.98 9.81
CA HIS A 174 -13.31 -8.79 10.78
C HIS A 174 -12.54 -10.09 11.14
N GLU A 175 -13.08 -11.26 10.79
CA GLU A 175 -12.43 -12.56 11.00
C GLU A 175 -11.53 -12.96 9.82
N LEU A 176 -11.51 -12.17 8.73
CA LEU A 176 -10.71 -12.42 7.52
C LEU A 176 -9.47 -11.52 7.50
N SER A 177 -8.38 -12.02 6.86
CA SER A 177 -7.21 -11.19 6.52
C SER A 177 -7.56 -10.09 5.51
N GLY A 178 -6.70 -9.08 5.37
CA GLY A 178 -6.86 -8.01 4.37
C GLY A 178 -7.00 -8.56 2.96
N GLY A 179 -6.10 -9.46 2.56
CA GLY A 179 -6.14 -10.12 1.25
C GLY A 179 -7.40 -10.97 1.02
N MET A 180 -7.88 -11.70 2.05
CA MET A 180 -9.15 -12.43 1.94
C MET A 180 -10.33 -11.50 1.74
N ARG A 181 -10.41 -10.38 2.47
CA ARG A 181 -11.48 -9.38 2.28
C ARG A 181 -11.46 -8.82 0.86
N GLN A 182 -10.27 -8.54 0.33
CA GLN A 182 -10.11 -8.07 -1.04
C GLN A 182 -10.60 -9.11 -2.05
N ARG A 183 -10.26 -10.39 -1.87
CA ARG A 183 -10.75 -11.48 -2.71
C ARG A 183 -12.28 -11.62 -2.64
N VAL A 184 -12.89 -11.46 -1.47
CA VAL A 184 -14.35 -11.42 -1.32
C VAL A 184 -14.96 -10.26 -2.10
N MET A 185 -14.37 -9.07 -2.05
CA MET A 185 -14.85 -7.91 -2.83
C MET A 185 -14.74 -8.15 -4.34
N ILE A 186 -13.66 -8.78 -4.80
CA ILE A 186 -13.50 -9.18 -6.21
C ILE A 186 -14.62 -10.18 -6.59
N ALA A 187 -14.86 -11.20 -5.76
CA ALA A 187 -15.94 -12.14 -5.99
C ALA A 187 -17.31 -11.43 -6.12
N MET A 188 -17.61 -10.51 -5.21
CA MET A 188 -18.85 -9.72 -5.25
C MET A 188 -18.95 -8.82 -6.49
N ALA A 189 -17.86 -8.14 -6.88
CA ALA A 189 -17.83 -7.29 -8.07
C ALA A 189 -18.05 -8.07 -9.37
N LEU A 190 -17.61 -9.33 -9.42
CA LEU A 190 -17.76 -10.23 -10.57
C LEU A 190 -18.98 -11.16 -10.49
N ALA A 191 -19.79 -11.06 -9.42
CA ALA A 191 -20.91 -11.98 -9.15
C ALA A 191 -21.90 -12.09 -10.31
N GLN A 192 -22.12 -11.01 -11.03
CA GLN A 192 -23.05 -10.89 -12.14
C GLN A 192 -22.39 -10.94 -13.53
N LYS A 193 -21.08 -11.27 -13.59
CA LYS A 193 -20.28 -11.34 -14.82
C LYS A 193 -20.36 -10.03 -15.64
N PRO A 194 -19.92 -8.90 -15.09
CA PRO A 194 -20.00 -7.60 -15.76
C PRO A 194 -19.11 -7.56 -17.01
N GLU A 195 -19.39 -6.65 -17.94
CA GLU A 195 -18.57 -6.39 -19.12
C GLU A 195 -17.33 -5.53 -18.76
N ILE A 196 -17.48 -4.65 -17.74
CA ILE A 196 -16.41 -3.77 -17.23
C ILE A 196 -16.23 -4.03 -15.72
N LEU A 197 -14.98 -4.19 -15.30
CA LEU A 197 -14.57 -4.18 -13.91
C LEU A 197 -13.80 -2.88 -13.64
N ILE A 198 -14.33 -2.04 -12.77
CA ILE A 198 -13.62 -0.89 -12.23
C ILE A 198 -12.92 -1.32 -10.94
N ALA A 199 -11.61 -1.14 -10.86
CA ALA A 199 -10.81 -1.45 -9.68
C ALA A 199 -10.13 -0.16 -9.18
N ASP A 200 -10.71 0.45 -8.14
CA ASP A 200 -10.20 1.70 -7.56
C ASP A 200 -9.19 1.35 -6.46
N GLU A 201 -7.90 1.47 -6.79
CA GLU A 201 -6.76 1.14 -5.92
C GLU A 201 -6.93 -0.23 -5.22
N PRO A 202 -7.12 -1.33 -5.96
CA PRO A 202 -7.52 -2.61 -5.38
C PRO A 202 -6.45 -3.28 -4.51
N THR A 203 -5.24 -2.74 -4.49
CA THR A 203 -4.10 -3.30 -3.76
C THR A 203 -3.52 -2.36 -2.71
N THR A 204 -4.11 -1.17 -2.52
CA THR A 204 -3.69 -0.22 -1.49
C THR A 204 -3.79 -0.85 -0.10
N ALA A 205 -2.78 -0.63 0.74
CA ALA A 205 -2.63 -1.20 2.09
C ALA A 205 -2.48 -2.74 2.15
N LEU A 206 -2.18 -3.40 1.03
CA LEU A 206 -1.77 -4.81 1.00
C LEU A 206 -0.24 -4.90 0.93
N ASP A 207 0.31 -5.99 1.48
CA ASP A 207 1.72 -6.29 1.28
C ASP A 207 1.99 -6.77 -0.15
N VAL A 208 3.27 -6.68 -0.59
CA VAL A 208 3.66 -6.92 -1.99
C VAL A 208 3.28 -8.30 -2.51
N THR A 209 3.29 -9.34 -1.66
CA THR A 209 2.94 -10.70 -2.09
C THR A 209 1.43 -10.85 -2.29
N VAL A 210 0.62 -10.29 -1.40
CA VAL A 210 -0.85 -10.27 -1.55
C VAL A 210 -1.25 -9.37 -2.71
N GLN A 211 -0.60 -8.21 -2.89
CA GLN A 211 -0.80 -7.33 -4.05
C GLN A 211 -0.61 -8.11 -5.36
N ALA A 212 0.53 -8.77 -5.51
CA ALA A 212 0.83 -9.55 -6.70
C ALA A 212 -0.19 -10.68 -6.94
N GLN A 213 -0.65 -11.37 -5.88
CA GLN A 213 -1.71 -12.39 -5.99
C GLN A 213 -3.04 -11.80 -6.44
N ILE A 214 -3.41 -10.61 -5.96
CA ILE A 214 -4.65 -9.92 -6.38
C ILE A 214 -4.57 -9.49 -7.84
N LEU A 215 -3.44 -8.95 -8.29
CA LEU A 215 -3.25 -8.55 -9.69
C LEU A 215 -3.29 -9.77 -10.63
N ALA A 216 -2.61 -10.87 -10.26
CA ALA A 216 -2.66 -12.12 -11.00
C ALA A 216 -4.10 -12.70 -11.06
N LEU A 217 -4.85 -12.61 -9.96
CA LEU A 217 -6.25 -13.03 -9.91
C LEU A 217 -7.13 -12.18 -10.85
N ILE A 218 -7.00 -10.85 -10.82
CA ILE A 218 -7.76 -9.96 -11.72
C ILE A 218 -7.45 -10.30 -13.18
N ARG A 219 -6.17 -10.48 -13.53
CA ARG A 219 -5.75 -10.85 -14.88
C ARG A 219 -6.29 -12.21 -15.33
N LYS A 220 -6.26 -13.20 -14.44
CA LYS A 220 -6.84 -14.52 -14.71
C LYS A 220 -8.36 -14.42 -15.00
N LEU A 221 -9.08 -13.72 -14.13
CA LEU A 221 -10.53 -13.55 -14.28
C LEU A 221 -10.89 -12.71 -15.51
N GLN A 222 -10.07 -11.73 -15.88
CA GLN A 222 -10.17 -10.97 -17.13
C GLN A 222 -10.06 -11.90 -18.34
N ALA A 223 -9.04 -12.75 -18.38
CA ALA A 223 -8.81 -13.68 -19.49
C ALA A 223 -9.91 -14.74 -19.61
N GLU A 224 -10.40 -15.27 -18.48
CA GLU A 224 -11.44 -16.31 -18.44
C GLU A 224 -12.84 -15.78 -18.77
N ASN A 225 -13.17 -14.55 -18.38
CA ASN A 225 -14.51 -13.98 -18.52
C ASN A 225 -14.62 -12.93 -19.64
N GLY A 226 -13.50 -12.53 -20.28
CA GLY A 226 -13.49 -11.49 -21.31
C GLY A 226 -13.85 -10.09 -20.79
N VAL A 227 -13.65 -9.82 -19.50
CA VAL A 227 -13.99 -8.56 -18.84
C VAL A 227 -12.97 -7.51 -19.20
N SER A 228 -13.42 -6.27 -19.52
CA SER A 228 -12.53 -5.10 -19.66
C SER A 228 -12.29 -4.48 -18.30
N VAL A 229 -11.08 -3.93 -18.06
CA VAL A 229 -10.70 -3.43 -16.73
C VAL A 229 -10.36 -1.94 -16.79
N ILE A 230 -10.94 -1.14 -15.89
CA ILE A 230 -10.45 0.20 -15.56
C ILE A 230 -9.77 0.10 -14.22
N LEU A 231 -8.43 0.18 -14.22
CA LEU A 231 -7.62 0.06 -13.02
C LEU A 231 -7.13 1.45 -12.60
N ILE A 232 -7.47 1.87 -11.40
CA ILE A 232 -6.93 3.09 -10.80
C ILE A 232 -5.81 2.71 -9.86
N THR A 233 -4.65 3.36 -10.02
CA THR A 233 -3.51 3.19 -9.11
C THR A 233 -2.57 4.40 -9.18
N HIS A 234 -1.81 4.60 -8.13
CA HIS A 234 -0.67 5.54 -8.11
C HIS A 234 0.68 4.80 -8.25
N ASP A 235 0.67 3.47 -8.28
CA ASP A 235 1.86 2.62 -8.40
C ASP A 235 2.16 2.32 -9.88
N MET A 236 3.23 2.93 -10.42
CA MET A 236 3.65 2.76 -11.81
C MET A 236 4.18 1.35 -12.10
N GLY A 237 4.63 0.59 -11.09
CA GLY A 237 4.96 -0.81 -11.23
C GLY A 237 3.71 -1.64 -11.54
N VAL A 238 2.61 -1.37 -10.83
CA VAL A 238 1.30 -1.99 -11.10
C VAL A 238 0.78 -1.59 -12.48
N VAL A 239 0.95 -0.32 -12.89
CA VAL A 239 0.59 0.13 -14.25
C VAL A 239 1.36 -0.65 -15.30
N ALA A 240 2.71 -0.78 -15.15
CA ALA A 240 3.56 -1.52 -16.08
C ALA A 240 3.15 -2.99 -16.20
N GLU A 241 2.70 -3.56 -15.10
CA GLU A 241 2.28 -4.95 -15.05
C GLU A 241 0.91 -5.20 -15.68
N MET A 242 -0.06 -4.30 -15.47
CA MET A 242 -1.47 -4.56 -15.79
C MET A 242 -1.97 -3.87 -17.06
N ALA A 243 -1.48 -2.67 -17.38
CA ALA A 243 -2.07 -1.81 -18.41
C ALA A 243 -1.79 -2.26 -19.84
N ASP A 244 -2.76 -2.10 -20.72
CA ASP A 244 -2.59 -2.04 -22.16
C ASP A 244 -2.49 -0.58 -22.61
N HIS A 245 -3.37 0.28 -22.07
CA HIS A 245 -3.33 1.73 -22.22
C HIS A 245 -3.24 2.43 -20.86
N VAL A 246 -2.58 3.58 -20.86
CA VAL A 246 -2.38 4.41 -19.67
C VAL A 246 -2.95 5.80 -19.90
N LEU A 247 -3.69 6.30 -18.91
CA LEU A 247 -4.15 7.67 -18.83
C LEU A 247 -3.57 8.29 -17.56
N VAL A 248 -2.71 9.27 -17.70
CA VAL A 248 -2.06 9.97 -16.57
C VAL A 248 -2.86 11.21 -16.23
N MET A 249 -3.34 11.29 -14.98
CA MET A 249 -4.11 12.42 -14.49
C MET A 249 -3.32 13.31 -13.54
N ASN A 250 -3.40 14.62 -13.74
CA ASN A 250 -2.88 15.62 -12.82
C ASN A 250 -3.89 16.76 -12.64
N LYS A 251 -4.25 17.05 -11.37
CA LYS A 251 -5.18 18.16 -11.01
C LYS A 251 -6.48 18.17 -11.80
N GLY A 252 -7.06 16.99 -12.00
CA GLY A 252 -8.34 16.80 -12.69
C GLY A 252 -8.26 16.72 -14.20
N LYS A 253 -7.09 16.83 -14.80
CA LYS A 253 -6.88 16.82 -16.24
C LYS A 253 -6.12 15.58 -16.69
N ASP A 254 -6.43 15.12 -17.89
CA ASP A 254 -5.59 14.25 -18.69
C ASP A 254 -4.35 15.03 -19.13
N VAL A 255 -3.17 14.58 -18.73
CA VAL A 255 -1.90 15.20 -19.12
C VAL A 255 -1.15 14.38 -20.16
N GLU A 256 -1.38 13.06 -20.15
CA GLU A 256 -0.82 12.16 -21.14
C GLU A 256 -1.64 10.86 -21.18
N HIS A 257 -1.91 10.35 -22.40
CA HIS A 257 -2.51 9.03 -22.57
C HIS A 257 -1.99 8.35 -23.83
N GLY A 258 -1.98 7.01 -23.80
CA GLY A 258 -1.52 6.20 -24.93
C GLY A 258 -1.24 4.76 -24.54
N PRO A 259 -0.70 3.98 -25.50
CA PRO A 259 -0.23 2.63 -25.23
C PRO A 259 0.84 2.63 -24.13
N LEU A 260 0.82 1.61 -23.26
CA LEU A 260 1.72 1.51 -22.12
C LEU A 260 3.19 1.79 -22.46
N ARG A 261 3.72 1.13 -23.51
CA ARG A 261 5.12 1.26 -23.90
C ARG A 261 5.49 2.66 -24.35
N GLU A 262 4.58 3.35 -25.02
CA GLU A 262 4.80 4.73 -25.48
C GLU A 262 4.91 5.69 -24.31
N VAL A 263 3.96 5.64 -23.36
CA VAL A 263 3.96 6.49 -22.17
C VAL A 263 5.17 6.24 -21.27
N PHE A 264 5.66 4.98 -21.17
CA PHE A 264 6.79 4.63 -20.32
C PHE A 264 8.16 4.96 -20.94
N HIS A 265 8.34 4.69 -22.25
CA HIS A 265 9.64 4.90 -22.92
C HIS A 265 9.80 6.30 -23.48
N HIS A 266 8.70 6.92 -23.89
CA HIS A 266 8.71 8.22 -24.57
C HIS A 266 7.74 9.22 -23.97
N PRO A 267 7.73 9.43 -22.62
CA PRO A 267 6.81 10.33 -21.97
C PRO A 267 6.98 11.76 -22.48
N GLN A 268 5.89 12.35 -22.98
CA GLN A 268 5.89 13.70 -23.56
C GLN A 268 5.66 14.77 -22.48
N ASP A 269 4.81 14.49 -21.49
CA ASP A 269 4.49 15.45 -20.44
C ASP A 269 5.54 15.48 -19.32
N GLY A 270 5.83 16.68 -18.82
CA GLY A 270 6.82 16.89 -17.75
C GLY A 270 6.42 16.28 -16.41
N TYR A 271 5.12 16.16 -16.12
CA TYR A 271 4.63 15.52 -14.92
C TYR A 271 4.77 13.99 -15.01
N THR A 272 4.46 13.39 -16.16
CA THR A 272 4.66 11.95 -16.40
C THR A 272 6.12 11.57 -16.22
N ARG A 273 7.06 12.35 -16.78
CA ARG A 273 8.51 12.13 -16.58
C ARG A 273 8.90 12.18 -15.11
N LYS A 274 8.39 13.15 -14.35
CA LYS A 274 8.65 13.25 -12.91
C LYS A 274 8.07 12.08 -12.13
N LEU A 275 6.85 11.66 -12.47
CA LEU A 275 6.17 10.54 -11.83
C LEU A 275 6.96 9.23 -12.05
N LEU A 276 7.37 8.94 -13.28
CA LEU A 276 8.18 7.75 -13.62
C LEU A 276 9.58 7.78 -12.99
N ALA A 277 10.20 8.96 -12.89
CA ALA A 277 11.51 9.13 -12.26
C ALA A 277 11.48 9.00 -10.73
N ALA A 278 10.33 9.24 -10.10
CA ALA A 278 10.17 9.14 -8.65
C ALA A 278 9.96 7.69 -8.16
N VAL A 279 9.62 6.75 -9.07
CA VAL A 279 9.36 5.35 -8.70
C VAL A 279 10.65 4.67 -8.25
N PRO A 280 10.72 4.15 -7.02
CA PRO A 280 11.86 3.34 -6.59
C PRO A 280 11.97 2.08 -7.45
N ARG A 281 13.16 1.80 -7.97
CA ARG A 281 13.40 0.61 -8.79
C ARG A 281 14.25 -0.38 -8.02
N LEU A 282 13.75 -1.60 -7.88
CA LEU A 282 14.54 -2.68 -7.31
C LEU A 282 15.76 -2.97 -8.20
N GLY A 283 16.95 -3.07 -7.60
CA GLY A 283 18.22 -3.24 -8.32
C GLY A 283 18.91 -1.93 -8.70
N GLU A 284 18.31 -0.75 -8.42
CA GLU A 284 18.94 0.55 -8.70
C GLU A 284 20.26 0.72 -7.94
N MET A 285 20.37 0.10 -6.77
CA MET A 285 21.54 0.20 -5.89
C MET A 285 22.55 -0.94 -6.05
N THR A 286 22.41 -1.80 -7.06
CA THR A 286 23.31 -2.93 -7.32
C THR A 286 24.78 -2.49 -7.38
N GLY A 287 25.65 -3.23 -6.72
CA GLY A 287 27.09 -2.95 -6.62
C GLY A 287 27.48 -1.91 -5.57
N THR A 288 26.55 -1.43 -4.75
CA THR A 288 26.84 -0.53 -3.62
C THR A 288 26.33 -1.12 -2.32
N ASP A 289 26.96 -0.81 -1.20
CA ASP A 289 26.53 -1.26 0.14
C ASP A 289 26.15 -0.09 1.04
N ARG A 290 25.73 1.03 0.43
CA ARG A 290 25.39 2.28 1.12
C ARG A 290 24.01 2.77 0.70
N PRO A 291 23.29 3.47 1.59
CA PRO A 291 22.06 4.17 1.21
C PRO A 291 22.29 5.16 0.06
N LYS A 292 21.24 5.45 -0.71
CA LYS A 292 21.28 6.27 -1.94
C LYS A 292 21.92 7.66 -1.75
N ARG A 293 21.70 8.29 -0.60
CA ARG A 293 22.22 9.63 -0.28
C ARG A 293 23.37 9.63 0.72
N ALA A 294 23.97 8.48 0.99
CA ALA A 294 25.15 8.45 1.86
C ALA A 294 26.30 9.23 1.21
N PRO A 295 27.03 10.08 1.97
CA PRO A 295 28.19 10.81 1.45
C PRO A 295 29.23 9.85 0.85
N ALA A 296 29.78 10.20 -0.32
CA ALA A 296 30.78 9.36 -1.01
C ALA A 296 32.02 9.09 -0.14
N GLU A 297 32.37 10.03 0.75
CA GLU A 297 33.50 9.96 1.68
C GLU A 297 33.09 9.54 3.11
N ALA A 298 31.85 9.13 3.35
CA ALA A 298 31.50 8.55 4.64
C ALA A 298 32.39 7.31 4.82
N LYS A 299 33.53 7.49 5.52
CA LYS A 299 34.32 6.38 6.03
C LYS A 299 33.33 5.45 6.71
N ALA A 300 33.44 4.13 6.42
CA ALA A 300 32.83 3.14 7.28
C ALA A 300 33.01 3.60 8.73
N PRO A 301 31.95 3.56 9.59
CA PRO A 301 32.00 4.15 10.92
C PRO A 301 33.36 3.84 11.52
N ALA A 302 34.08 4.90 11.82
CA ALA A 302 35.51 4.80 12.13
C ALA A 302 35.67 3.80 13.28
N LYS A 303 36.57 2.83 13.14
CA LYS A 303 36.92 1.86 14.19
C LYS A 303 37.27 2.47 15.56
N ALA A 304 37.36 3.80 15.63
CA ALA A 304 37.66 4.55 16.85
C ALA A 304 36.43 4.84 17.74
N GLU A 305 35.18 4.70 17.23
CA GLU A 305 33.95 4.87 18.02
C GLU A 305 33.31 3.55 18.46
N ASP A 306 33.87 2.42 18.09
CA ASP A 306 33.46 1.07 18.56
C ASP A 306 33.50 0.90 20.08
N ALA A 307 34.16 1.79 20.80
CA ALA A 307 34.19 1.81 22.27
C ALA A 307 32.82 2.10 22.92
N ALA A 308 31.84 2.63 22.19
CA ALA A 308 30.53 3.00 22.73
C ALA A 308 29.43 1.94 22.54
N GLY A 309 29.68 0.88 21.75
CA GLY A 309 28.71 -0.19 21.44
C GLY A 309 27.52 0.26 20.58
N PRO A 310 26.60 -0.67 20.25
CA PRO A 310 25.41 -0.37 19.43
C PRO A 310 24.44 0.57 20.17
N VAL A 311 23.69 1.37 19.40
CA VAL A 311 22.63 2.23 19.96
C VAL A 311 21.46 1.40 20.48
N LEU A 312 21.19 0.25 19.84
CA LEU A 312 20.18 -0.73 20.23
C LEU A 312 20.77 -2.13 20.16
N ALA A 313 20.57 -2.93 21.22
CA ALA A 313 20.81 -4.37 21.21
C ALA A 313 19.57 -5.09 21.72
N VAL A 314 19.12 -6.09 21.00
CA VAL A 314 17.95 -6.92 21.31
C VAL A 314 18.39 -8.38 21.35
N GLU A 315 18.09 -9.07 22.45
CA GLU A 315 18.44 -10.47 22.67
C GLU A 315 17.18 -11.27 23.00
N ASP A 316 16.91 -12.30 22.20
CA ASP A 316 15.80 -13.26 22.38
C ASP A 316 14.44 -12.61 22.64
N LEU A 317 14.11 -11.57 21.87
CA LEU A 317 12.83 -10.86 21.99
C LEU A 317 11.67 -11.80 21.70
N VAL A 318 10.75 -11.90 22.65
CA VAL A 318 9.50 -12.66 22.54
C VAL A 318 8.33 -11.76 22.86
N VAL A 319 7.34 -11.73 21.96
CA VAL A 319 6.07 -10.98 22.17
C VAL A 319 4.90 -11.90 21.89
N ARG A 320 4.06 -12.11 22.90
CA ARG A 320 2.90 -12.98 22.81
C ARG A 320 1.67 -12.30 23.43
N PHE A 321 0.50 -12.54 22.83
CA PHE A 321 -0.77 -12.02 23.32
C PHE A 321 -1.74 -13.16 23.59
N ASP A 322 -2.31 -13.22 24.80
CA ASP A 322 -3.30 -14.23 25.15
C ASP A 322 -4.69 -13.81 24.64
N ILE A 323 -5.33 -14.70 23.89
CA ILE A 323 -6.74 -14.58 23.49
C ILE A 323 -7.56 -15.22 24.60
N LYS A 324 -8.36 -14.38 25.27
CA LYS A 324 -9.23 -14.81 26.36
C LYS A 324 -10.60 -15.24 25.83
N GLY A 325 -11.20 -16.26 26.45
CA GLY A 325 -12.51 -16.77 26.10
C GLY A 325 -13.32 -17.26 27.29
N GLY A 326 -14.60 -17.51 27.02
CA GLY A 326 -15.57 -17.95 28.03
C GLY A 326 -15.94 -16.86 29.06
N ILE A 327 -16.86 -17.18 29.95
CA ILE A 327 -17.36 -16.27 30.99
C ILE A 327 -16.24 -15.83 31.96
N LEU A 328 -15.26 -16.70 32.20
CA LEU A 328 -14.17 -16.45 33.15
C LEU A 328 -12.96 -15.74 32.51
N GLN A 329 -13.04 -15.32 31.23
CA GLN A 329 -11.97 -14.61 30.51
C GLN A 329 -10.60 -15.28 30.65
N ARG A 330 -10.55 -16.63 30.63
CA ARG A 330 -9.31 -17.40 30.69
C ARG A 330 -8.65 -17.44 29.30
N PRO A 331 -7.30 -17.47 29.24
CA PRO A 331 -6.60 -17.70 27.97
C PRO A 331 -7.07 -19.02 27.33
N VAL A 332 -7.46 -18.97 26.05
CA VAL A 332 -7.88 -20.13 25.24
C VAL A 332 -6.95 -20.39 24.07
N ARG A 333 -6.31 -19.32 23.56
CA ARG A 333 -5.31 -19.36 22.50
C ARG A 333 -4.29 -18.25 22.74
N ARG A 334 -3.20 -18.30 21.99
CA ARG A 334 -2.12 -17.31 22.08
C ARG A 334 -1.67 -16.89 20.68
N VAL A 335 -1.51 -15.57 20.49
CA VAL A 335 -0.88 -15.00 19.31
C VAL A 335 0.62 -15.00 19.54
N HIS A 336 1.38 -15.68 18.70
CA HIS A 336 2.84 -15.70 18.68
C HIS A 336 3.32 -14.63 17.69
N ALA A 337 3.44 -13.38 18.16
CA ALA A 337 3.73 -12.25 17.29
C ALA A 337 5.23 -12.11 17.01
N VAL A 338 6.10 -12.38 18.00
CA VAL A 338 7.57 -12.37 17.86
C VAL A 338 8.14 -13.51 18.69
N GLU A 339 9.05 -14.28 18.11
CA GLU A 339 9.59 -15.50 18.69
C GLU A 339 11.12 -15.58 18.58
N GLY A 340 11.83 -15.12 19.64
CA GLY A 340 13.28 -15.30 19.77
C GLY A 340 14.11 -14.47 18.78
N VAL A 341 13.74 -13.20 18.56
CA VAL A 341 14.42 -12.31 17.62
C VAL A 341 15.58 -11.59 18.31
N SER A 342 16.79 -11.64 17.71
CA SER A 342 17.99 -10.98 18.22
C SER A 342 18.66 -10.15 17.12
N PHE A 343 18.98 -8.88 17.40
CA PHE A 343 19.63 -7.98 16.45
C PHE A 343 20.25 -6.76 17.15
N THR A 344 21.09 -6.05 16.42
CA THR A 344 21.68 -4.79 16.87
C THR A 344 21.49 -3.70 15.81
N VAL A 345 21.40 -2.44 16.26
CA VAL A 345 21.49 -1.25 15.40
C VAL A 345 22.69 -0.44 15.85
N ASN A 346 23.62 -0.17 14.95
CA ASN A 346 24.79 0.63 15.22
C ASN A 346 24.48 2.14 15.12
N ARG A 347 25.40 2.99 15.57
CA ARG A 347 25.25 4.44 15.46
C ARG A 347 25.30 4.88 14.01
N GLY A 348 24.37 5.76 13.61
CA GLY A 348 24.26 6.26 12.23
C GLY A 348 23.83 5.20 11.22
N GLU A 349 23.43 4.00 11.68
CA GLU A 349 22.98 2.91 10.83
C GLU A 349 21.46 2.96 10.61
N THR A 350 21.02 2.57 9.41
CA THR A 350 19.64 2.16 9.14
C THR A 350 19.59 0.65 9.01
N LEU A 351 18.99 -0.01 10.01
CA LEU A 351 18.57 -1.41 9.90
C LEU A 351 17.13 -1.44 9.43
N SER A 352 16.86 -2.06 8.30
CA SER A 352 15.50 -2.25 7.83
C SER A 352 14.95 -3.61 8.21
N LEU A 353 13.71 -3.62 8.69
CA LEU A 353 12.94 -4.81 9.05
C LEU A 353 11.82 -5.00 8.02
N VAL A 354 11.92 -6.07 7.23
CA VAL A 354 11.03 -6.34 6.09
C VAL A 354 10.29 -7.66 6.23
N GLY A 355 9.18 -7.81 5.51
CA GLY A 355 8.34 -9.02 5.49
C GLY A 355 6.87 -8.67 5.27
N GLU A 356 6.03 -9.68 5.11
CA GLU A 356 4.58 -9.53 4.90
C GLU A 356 3.87 -8.90 6.10
N SER A 357 2.67 -8.36 5.87
CA SER A 357 1.82 -7.82 6.94
C SER A 357 1.48 -8.91 7.97
N GLY A 358 1.52 -8.56 9.26
CA GLY A 358 1.25 -9.52 10.33
C GLY A 358 2.42 -10.44 10.71
N CYS A 359 3.60 -10.36 10.06
CA CYS A 359 4.76 -11.16 10.44
C CYS A 359 5.47 -10.72 11.72
N GLY A 360 5.06 -9.59 12.36
CA GLY A 360 5.58 -9.15 13.67
C GLY A 360 6.43 -7.88 13.67
N LYS A 361 6.69 -7.23 12.54
CA LYS A 361 7.55 -6.03 12.42
C LYS A 361 7.14 -4.88 13.34
N SER A 362 5.91 -4.38 13.21
CA SER A 362 5.39 -3.29 14.05
C SER A 362 5.28 -3.68 15.52
N THR A 363 5.05 -4.96 15.80
CA THR A 363 5.06 -5.50 17.17
C THR A 363 6.46 -5.43 17.77
N THR A 364 7.50 -5.76 16.99
CA THR A 364 8.90 -5.58 17.38
C THR A 364 9.19 -4.11 17.72
N GLY A 365 8.83 -3.17 16.83
CA GLY A 365 8.99 -1.74 17.08
C GLY A 365 8.29 -1.26 18.35
N LYS A 366 7.04 -1.67 18.58
CA LYS A 366 6.28 -1.33 19.81
C LYS A 366 6.89 -1.91 21.08
N ALA A 367 7.50 -3.10 21.02
CA ALA A 367 8.18 -3.72 22.15
C ALA A 367 9.39 -2.90 22.61
N LEU A 368 10.16 -2.32 21.67
CA LEU A 368 11.31 -1.46 21.98
C LEU A 368 10.94 -0.22 22.81
N LEU A 369 9.73 0.32 22.61
CA LEU A 369 9.20 1.46 23.35
C LEU A 369 8.37 1.04 24.58
N ASN A 370 8.38 -0.25 24.92
CA ASN A 370 7.60 -0.81 26.05
C ASN A 370 6.09 -0.53 25.94
N LEU A 371 5.55 -0.50 24.70
CA LEU A 371 4.13 -0.30 24.42
C LEU A 371 3.32 -1.60 24.45
N VAL A 372 4.01 -2.74 24.39
CA VAL A 372 3.42 -4.10 24.48
C VAL A 372 4.23 -4.94 25.47
N PRO A 373 3.65 -5.97 26.11
CA PRO A 373 4.40 -6.92 26.92
C PRO A 373 5.44 -7.69 26.10
N TRP A 374 6.64 -7.87 26.62
CA TRP A 374 7.71 -8.56 25.95
C TRP A 374 8.59 -9.35 26.93
N GLY A 375 9.35 -10.33 26.40
CA GLY A 375 10.39 -11.10 27.08
C GLY A 375 11.71 -11.02 26.33
N GLY A 376 12.78 -11.47 26.96
CA GLY A 376 14.15 -11.33 26.44
C GLY A 376 14.92 -10.19 27.11
N ASP A 377 15.83 -9.53 26.38
CA ASP A 377 16.54 -8.32 26.83
C ASP A 377 16.59 -7.26 25.71
N ILE A 378 16.29 -6.02 26.05
CA ILE A 378 16.38 -4.86 25.16
C ILE A 378 17.28 -3.83 25.84
N ARG A 379 18.39 -3.47 25.18
CA ARG A 379 19.34 -2.47 25.64
C ARG A 379 19.36 -1.27 24.70
N ILE A 380 19.17 -0.09 25.24
CA ILE A 380 19.22 1.19 24.51
C ILE A 380 20.36 2.01 25.07
N GLY A 381 21.33 2.36 24.21
CA GLY A 381 22.56 3.04 24.65
C GLY A 381 23.32 2.23 25.72
N GLY A 382 23.33 0.92 25.61
CA GLY A 382 23.97 -0.03 26.55
C GLY A 382 23.20 -0.32 27.85
N LYS A 383 22.06 0.34 28.09
CA LYS A 383 21.23 0.15 29.31
C LYS A 383 20.08 -0.79 29.04
N SER A 384 19.96 -1.88 29.84
CA SER A 384 18.80 -2.78 29.76
C SER A 384 17.52 -2.06 30.20
N THR A 385 16.46 -2.30 29.44
CA THR A 385 15.10 -1.78 29.75
C THR A 385 14.24 -2.77 30.50
N LYS A 386 14.77 -3.98 30.76
CA LYS A 386 14.05 -5.07 31.41
C LYS A 386 13.64 -4.69 32.83
N GLY A 387 12.34 -4.79 33.12
CA GLY A 387 11.79 -4.52 34.45
C GLY A 387 11.79 -3.06 34.87
N LEU A 388 12.11 -2.12 33.97
CA LEU A 388 12.02 -0.69 34.30
C LEU A 388 10.58 -0.28 34.57
N SER A 389 10.38 0.49 35.63
CA SER A 389 9.11 1.18 35.89
C SER A 389 8.86 2.25 34.81
N ARG A 390 7.59 2.70 34.69
CA ARG A 390 7.21 3.76 33.75
C ARG A 390 8.02 5.05 33.94
N SER A 391 8.35 5.39 35.19
CA SER A 391 9.18 6.56 35.50
C SER A 391 10.65 6.36 35.11
N ALA A 392 11.21 5.18 35.33
CA ALA A 392 12.58 4.83 34.96
C ALA A 392 12.75 4.68 33.44
N MET A 393 11.69 4.33 32.71
CA MET A 393 11.69 4.26 31.25
C MET A 393 11.69 5.65 30.59
N ARG A 394 11.18 6.70 31.25
CA ARG A 394 11.07 8.05 30.69
C ARG A 394 12.39 8.63 30.13
N PRO A 395 13.55 8.56 30.79
CA PRO A 395 14.82 8.99 30.22
C PRO A 395 15.25 8.17 29.00
N VAL A 396 14.95 6.86 28.98
CA VAL A 396 15.27 5.97 27.85
C VAL A 396 14.43 6.34 26.63
N LEU A 397 13.15 6.64 26.82
CA LEU A 397 12.25 7.08 25.74
C LEU A 397 12.67 8.40 25.10
N ARG A 398 13.53 9.21 25.76
CA ARG A 398 14.14 10.38 25.13
C ARG A 398 15.14 9.97 24.04
N ASP A 399 15.88 8.89 24.24
CA ASP A 399 16.89 8.41 23.31
C ASP A 399 16.30 7.62 22.13
N ILE A 400 15.07 7.10 22.28
CA ILE A 400 14.34 6.36 21.23
C ILE A 400 12.95 6.96 21.01
N GLN A 401 12.63 7.26 19.76
CA GLN A 401 11.33 7.79 19.36
C GLN A 401 10.71 6.92 18.25
N MET A 402 9.40 7.05 18.03
CA MET A 402 8.68 6.28 17.01
C MET A 402 7.88 7.20 16.11
N ILE A 403 7.97 6.94 14.80
CA ILE A 403 7.06 7.46 13.79
C ILE A 403 6.10 6.32 13.48
N PHE A 404 4.83 6.50 13.79
CA PHE A 404 3.80 5.47 13.63
C PHE A 404 3.31 5.39 12.19
N GLN A 405 2.75 4.24 11.82
CA GLN A 405 2.23 3.91 10.51
C GLN A 405 1.13 4.87 10.01
N ASP A 406 0.21 5.26 10.89
CA ASP A 406 -0.90 6.15 10.55
C ASP A 406 -0.65 7.56 11.11
N PRO A 407 -0.33 8.56 10.26
CA PRO A 407 -0.15 9.94 10.71
C PRO A 407 -1.45 10.59 11.17
N TYR A 408 -2.63 10.13 10.72
CA TYR A 408 -3.93 10.63 11.19
C TYR A 408 -4.20 10.23 12.64
N ALA A 409 -4.01 8.95 12.96
CA ALA A 409 -4.20 8.44 14.32
C ALA A 409 -3.13 8.94 15.31
N SER A 410 -1.96 9.35 14.79
CA SER A 410 -0.82 9.80 15.60
C SER A 410 -0.90 11.24 16.08
N LEU A 411 -1.74 12.08 15.46
CA LEU A 411 -1.91 13.49 15.77
C LEU A 411 -3.30 13.75 16.35
N ASP A 412 -3.41 14.33 17.57
CA ASP A 412 -4.71 14.72 18.12
C ASP A 412 -5.33 15.82 17.24
N PRO A 413 -6.49 15.57 16.60
CA PRO A 413 -7.11 16.51 15.67
C PRO A 413 -7.59 17.81 16.32
N ARG A 414 -7.66 17.86 17.67
CA ARG A 414 -8.09 19.03 18.44
C ARG A 414 -6.93 19.94 18.84
N MET A 415 -5.68 19.50 18.67
CA MET A 415 -4.49 20.28 18.99
C MET A 415 -3.92 20.92 17.72
N ARG A 416 -3.32 22.10 17.86
CA ARG A 416 -2.55 22.70 16.76
C ARG A 416 -1.26 21.92 16.53
N VAL A 417 -0.80 21.85 15.28
CA VAL A 417 0.37 21.04 14.96
C VAL A 417 1.67 21.56 15.63
N GLY A 418 1.77 22.86 15.89
CA GLY A 418 2.86 23.43 16.68
C GLY A 418 2.87 22.91 18.12
N ASP A 419 1.70 22.78 18.75
CA ASP A 419 1.55 22.27 20.13
C ASP A 419 1.89 20.76 20.18
N LEU A 420 1.52 20.00 19.15
CA LEU A 420 1.84 18.58 19.04
C LEU A 420 3.36 18.33 18.94
N VAL A 421 4.10 19.19 18.24
CA VAL A 421 5.57 19.10 18.14
C VAL A 421 6.24 19.61 19.41
N ALA A 422 5.64 20.60 20.10
CA ALA A 422 6.10 21.14 21.38
C ALA A 422 5.89 20.16 22.55
N GLU A 423 4.85 19.33 22.51
CA GLU A 423 4.42 18.44 23.60
C GLU A 423 5.57 17.62 24.22
N PRO A 424 6.42 16.90 23.46
CA PRO A 424 7.52 16.15 24.04
C PRO A 424 8.54 17.04 24.78
N LEU A 425 8.83 18.23 24.25
CA LEU A 425 9.76 19.20 24.89
C LEU A 425 9.22 19.66 26.24
N VAL A 426 7.92 19.93 26.35
CA VAL A 426 7.25 20.34 27.59
C VAL A 426 7.23 19.18 28.58
N ILE A 427 6.82 17.96 28.15
CA ILE A 427 6.75 16.76 29.00
C ILE A 427 8.11 16.45 29.63
N HIS A 428 9.18 16.57 28.84
CA HIS A 428 10.56 16.32 29.29
C HIS A 428 11.24 17.55 29.92
N LYS A 429 10.52 18.69 30.04
CA LYS A 429 11.01 19.95 30.62
C LYS A 429 12.32 20.46 29.97
N LEU A 430 12.39 20.37 28.63
CA LEU A 430 13.60 20.72 27.86
C LEU A 430 13.57 22.16 27.35
N ALA A 431 12.41 22.77 27.20
CA ALA A 431 12.24 24.16 26.78
C ALA A 431 10.91 24.73 27.29
N SER A 432 10.83 26.06 27.43
CA SER A 432 9.62 26.78 27.79
C SER A 432 9.64 28.19 27.21
N GLY A 433 8.49 28.88 27.16
CA GLY A 433 8.39 30.27 26.69
C GLY A 433 8.85 30.43 25.24
N SER A 434 9.64 31.47 24.96
CA SER A 434 10.15 31.78 23.60
C SER A 434 11.09 30.70 23.09
N GLU A 435 11.94 30.11 23.94
CA GLU A 435 12.83 29.02 23.55
C GLU A 435 12.08 27.82 22.98
N LEU A 436 10.92 27.49 23.58
CA LEU A 436 10.06 26.41 23.06
C LEU A 436 9.55 26.74 21.64
N THR A 437 9.11 27.99 21.44
CA THR A 437 8.63 28.45 20.12
C THR A 437 9.73 28.38 19.07
N ASP A 438 10.92 28.88 19.38
CA ASP A 438 12.07 28.90 18.48
C ASP A 438 12.51 27.48 18.09
N ARG A 439 12.53 26.55 19.04
CA ARG A 439 12.83 25.12 18.76
C ARG A 439 11.78 24.45 17.86
N VAL A 440 10.50 24.72 18.10
CA VAL A 440 9.43 24.18 17.27
C VAL A 440 9.49 24.76 15.86
N GLU A 441 9.72 26.07 15.73
CA GLU A 441 9.90 26.72 14.43
C GLU A 441 11.08 26.14 13.66
N TYR A 442 12.22 25.92 14.31
CA TYR A 442 13.37 25.24 13.73
C TYR A 442 13.01 23.85 13.19
N LEU A 443 12.28 23.03 13.97
CA LEU A 443 11.84 21.70 13.56
C LEU A 443 10.91 21.75 12.36
N PHE A 444 9.98 22.72 12.31
CA PHE A 444 9.09 22.90 11.15
C PHE A 444 9.89 23.23 9.88
N ARG A 445 10.81 24.17 9.96
CA ARG A 445 11.69 24.50 8.82
C ARG A 445 12.53 23.30 8.38
N ARG A 446 13.00 22.50 9.34
CA ARG A 446 13.80 21.30 9.08
C ARG A 446 13.07 20.26 8.25
N VAL A 447 11.77 20.10 8.46
CA VAL A 447 10.93 19.17 7.69
C VAL A 447 10.28 19.84 6.46
N GLY A 448 10.69 21.06 6.10
CA GLY A 448 10.19 21.79 4.93
C GLY A 448 8.79 22.38 5.09
N LEU A 449 8.40 22.70 6.33
CA LEU A 449 7.16 23.39 6.67
C LEU A 449 7.46 24.85 7.14
N SER A 450 6.50 25.76 6.95
CA SER A 450 6.65 27.14 7.40
C SER A 450 6.21 27.32 8.86
N ALA A 451 6.77 28.34 9.54
CA ALA A 451 6.39 28.70 10.89
C ALA A 451 4.90 29.08 11.03
N GLU A 452 4.32 29.69 10.00
CA GLU A 452 2.90 30.07 10.00
C GLU A 452 1.98 28.86 10.10
N GLN A 453 2.40 27.73 9.56
CA GLN A 453 1.64 26.49 9.57
C GLN A 453 1.51 25.88 10.99
N MET A 454 2.35 26.27 11.94
CA MET A 454 2.28 25.82 13.36
C MET A 454 0.92 26.11 14.01
N LYS A 455 0.19 27.12 13.55
CA LYS A 455 -1.10 27.56 14.11
C LYS A 455 -2.28 26.73 13.59
N ARG A 456 -2.08 25.91 12.56
CA ARG A 456 -3.13 25.11 11.91
C ARG A 456 -3.37 23.78 12.65
N TYR A 457 -4.48 23.13 12.31
CA TYR A 457 -4.87 21.82 12.82
C TYR A 457 -4.49 20.69 11.85
N PRO A 458 -4.31 19.45 12.33
CA PRO A 458 -3.91 18.31 11.48
C PRO A 458 -4.78 18.10 10.24
N HIS A 459 -6.10 18.32 10.33
CA HIS A 459 -7.02 18.14 9.21
C HIS A 459 -6.83 19.12 8.05
N GLU A 460 -6.11 20.22 8.26
CA GLU A 460 -5.79 21.23 7.23
C GLU A 460 -4.54 20.89 6.39
N PHE A 461 -3.91 19.72 6.65
CA PHE A 461 -2.68 19.28 5.98
C PHE A 461 -2.91 18.05 5.10
N SER A 462 -2.13 17.93 4.02
CA SER A 462 -2.05 16.72 3.22
C SER A 462 -1.40 15.56 4.00
N GLY A 463 -1.57 14.31 3.54
CA GLY A 463 -0.93 13.14 4.13
C GLY A 463 0.58 13.29 4.31
N GLY A 464 1.27 13.72 3.26
CA GLY A 464 2.72 13.94 3.30
C GLY A 464 3.15 15.07 4.25
N GLN A 465 2.36 16.14 4.35
CA GLN A 465 2.63 17.22 5.32
C GLN A 465 2.41 16.72 6.76
N ARG A 466 1.37 15.91 7.03
CA ARG A 466 1.18 15.29 8.35
C ARG A 466 2.33 14.37 8.71
N GLN A 467 2.83 13.59 7.74
CA GLN A 467 4.00 12.75 7.96
C GLN A 467 5.24 13.57 8.35
N ARG A 468 5.47 14.70 7.70
CA ARG A 468 6.54 15.64 8.06
C ARG A 468 6.37 16.22 9.48
N ILE A 469 5.14 16.47 9.92
CA ILE A 469 4.83 16.88 11.31
C ILE A 469 5.16 15.74 12.29
N CYS A 470 4.81 14.49 11.99
CA CYS A 470 5.18 13.34 12.82
C CYS A 470 6.70 13.16 12.92
N ILE A 471 7.44 13.39 11.82
CA ILE A 471 8.92 13.40 11.82
C ILE A 471 9.44 14.54 12.71
N ALA A 472 8.92 15.77 12.58
CA ALA A 472 9.32 16.90 13.43
C ALA A 472 9.08 16.62 14.92
N ARG A 473 7.94 16.00 15.26
CA ARG A 473 7.60 15.57 16.63
C ARG A 473 8.61 14.54 17.14
N ALA A 474 8.95 13.52 16.35
CA ALA A 474 9.93 12.51 16.73
C ALA A 474 11.34 13.11 16.94
N LEU A 475 11.73 14.10 16.15
CA LEU A 475 13.02 14.79 16.25
C LEU A 475 13.13 15.75 17.43
N SER A 476 11.99 16.16 18.03
CA SER A 476 11.96 17.22 19.06
C SER A 476 12.84 16.91 20.28
N LEU A 477 13.01 15.66 20.64
CA LEU A 477 13.85 15.21 21.76
C LEU A 477 15.32 14.95 21.37
N SER A 478 15.71 15.18 20.10
CA SER A 478 17.03 14.83 19.56
C SER A 478 17.41 13.35 19.87
N PRO A 479 16.58 12.39 19.47
CA PRO A 479 16.80 10.99 19.82
C PRO A 479 18.03 10.41 19.11
N LYS A 480 18.59 9.34 19.66
CA LYS A 480 19.71 8.58 19.04
C LYS A 480 19.19 7.55 18.04
N LEU A 481 17.93 7.09 18.24
CA LEU A 481 17.26 6.09 17.42
C LEU A 481 15.82 6.50 17.13
N ILE A 482 15.41 6.39 15.87
CA ILE A 482 14.00 6.48 15.48
C ILE A 482 13.56 5.11 14.93
N VAL A 483 12.45 4.60 15.47
CA VAL A 483 11.70 3.50 14.88
C VAL A 483 10.70 4.10 13.89
N ALA A 484 10.91 3.89 12.60
CA ALA A 484 10.03 4.35 11.54
C ALA A 484 9.14 3.19 11.07
N ASP A 485 7.91 3.11 11.58
CA ASP A 485 6.99 2.01 11.31
C ASP A 485 6.10 2.35 10.13
N GLU A 486 6.37 1.76 8.97
CA GLU A 486 5.68 1.98 7.68
C GLU A 486 5.42 3.46 7.37
N SER A 487 6.39 4.30 7.73
CA SER A 487 6.26 5.75 7.76
C SER A 487 6.10 6.43 6.38
N VAL A 488 6.19 5.68 5.29
CA VAL A 488 6.05 6.17 3.91
C VAL A 488 5.03 5.38 3.08
N ALA A 489 4.47 4.30 3.61
CA ALA A 489 3.64 3.36 2.86
C ALA A 489 2.31 3.95 2.33
N ALA A 490 1.74 4.95 3.01
CA ALA A 490 0.46 5.57 2.64
C ALA A 490 0.64 6.88 1.84
N LEU A 491 1.85 7.13 1.31
CA LEU A 491 2.17 8.35 0.58
C LEU A 491 2.27 8.09 -0.92
N ASP A 492 1.88 9.09 -1.71
CA ASP A 492 2.14 9.08 -3.15
C ASP A 492 3.64 8.99 -3.43
N VAL A 493 4.01 8.33 -4.53
CA VAL A 493 5.41 8.01 -4.89
C VAL A 493 6.34 9.22 -4.83
N SER A 494 5.91 10.40 -5.33
CA SER A 494 6.75 11.60 -5.29
C SER A 494 6.94 12.16 -3.87
N ILE A 495 5.92 12.08 -3.03
CA ILE A 495 6.00 12.50 -1.62
C ILE A 495 6.83 11.49 -0.81
N GLN A 496 6.67 10.21 -1.09
CA GLN A 496 7.46 9.13 -0.50
C GLN A 496 8.97 9.35 -0.74
N ALA A 497 9.37 9.61 -1.98
CA ALA A 497 10.76 9.92 -2.32
C ALA A 497 11.30 11.13 -1.52
N GLN A 498 10.52 12.21 -1.44
CA GLN A 498 10.90 13.41 -0.67
C GLN A 498 11.05 13.14 0.84
N VAL A 499 10.22 12.26 1.42
CA VAL A 499 10.32 11.90 2.84
C VAL A 499 11.52 10.99 3.09
N LEU A 500 11.83 10.07 2.18
CA LEU A 500 13.03 9.24 2.25
C LEU A 500 14.29 10.08 2.17
N ASP A 501 14.34 11.04 1.24
CA ASP A 501 15.44 11.99 1.12
C ASP A 501 15.62 12.80 2.41
N LEU A 502 14.52 13.29 2.98
CA LEU A 502 14.54 14.03 4.25
C LEU A 502 15.11 13.18 5.40
N LEU A 503 14.70 11.91 5.52
CA LEU A 503 15.22 11.02 6.58
C LEU A 503 16.71 10.75 6.41
N GLN A 504 17.19 10.54 5.19
CA GLN A 504 18.61 10.33 4.91
C GLN A 504 19.44 11.62 5.15
N ASP A 505 18.93 12.80 4.76
CA ASP A 505 19.58 14.08 5.03
C ASP A 505 19.70 14.35 6.54
N ILE A 506 18.64 14.06 7.30
CA ILE A 506 18.67 14.14 8.77
C ILE A 506 19.71 13.18 9.35
N GLN A 507 19.78 11.94 8.85
CA GLN A 507 20.78 10.97 9.30
C GLN A 507 22.21 11.42 9.02
N ASN A 508 22.47 11.89 7.81
CA ASN A 508 23.79 12.39 7.40
C ASN A 508 24.27 13.57 8.25
N GLU A 509 23.35 14.46 8.64
CA GLU A 509 23.70 15.66 9.41
C GLU A 509 23.79 15.40 10.92
N THR A 510 22.96 14.51 11.48
CA THR A 510 22.84 14.34 12.94
C THR A 510 23.47 13.05 13.45
N GLY A 511 23.80 12.10 12.57
CA GLY A 511 24.25 10.76 12.96
C GLY A 511 23.17 9.90 13.63
N ILE A 512 21.89 10.24 13.45
CA ILE A 512 20.78 9.47 14.01
C ILE A 512 20.70 8.07 13.38
N SER A 513 20.28 7.07 14.16
CA SER A 513 20.09 5.71 13.67
C SER A 513 18.61 5.45 13.40
N TYR A 514 18.31 4.58 12.45
CA TYR A 514 16.95 4.15 12.15
C TYR A 514 16.76 2.65 12.30
N LEU A 515 15.66 2.25 12.92
CA LEU A 515 15.01 0.96 12.66
C LEU A 515 13.85 1.25 11.71
N PHE A 516 14.05 0.95 10.43
CA PHE A 516 13.09 1.27 9.37
C PHE A 516 12.25 0.04 9.07
N ILE A 517 10.95 0.10 9.34
CA ILE A 517 10.01 -1.01 9.10
C ILE A 517 9.24 -0.70 7.83
N SER A 518 9.29 -1.60 6.85
CA SER A 518 8.57 -1.47 5.59
C SER A 518 8.25 -2.85 4.99
N HIS A 519 7.24 -2.88 4.14
CA HIS A 519 6.96 -4.01 3.26
C HIS A 519 7.39 -3.73 1.81
N ASP A 520 7.79 -2.50 1.48
CA ASP A 520 8.25 -2.09 0.16
C ASP A 520 9.77 -2.31 0.04
N MET A 521 10.15 -3.35 -0.72
CA MET A 521 11.55 -3.74 -0.89
C MET A 521 12.35 -2.71 -1.68
N ALA A 522 11.76 -2.01 -2.66
CA ALA A 522 12.47 -1.00 -3.45
C ALA A 522 12.81 0.24 -2.61
N VAL A 523 11.92 0.63 -1.70
CA VAL A 523 12.20 1.68 -0.69
C VAL A 523 13.30 1.25 0.26
N VAL A 524 13.24 0.01 0.75
CA VAL A 524 14.23 -0.54 1.68
C VAL A 524 15.61 -0.59 1.04
N GLU A 525 15.70 -0.94 -0.23
CA GLU A 525 16.98 -0.95 -0.96
C GLU A 525 17.66 0.44 -0.94
N GLN A 526 16.90 1.53 -1.06
CA GLN A 526 17.43 2.89 -1.13
C GLN A 526 17.92 3.46 0.20
N ILE A 527 17.35 3.04 1.34
CA ILE A 527 17.63 3.67 2.65
C ILE A 527 18.49 2.79 3.57
N SER A 528 18.61 1.49 3.30
CA SER A 528 19.18 0.54 4.25
C SER A 528 20.70 0.43 4.16
N HIS A 529 21.34 0.25 5.33
CA HIS A 529 22.70 -0.29 5.44
C HIS A 529 22.64 -1.81 5.62
N ARG A 530 21.74 -2.29 6.49
CA ARG A 530 21.47 -3.70 6.73
C ARG A 530 19.99 -4.00 6.68
N VAL A 531 19.67 -5.24 6.36
CA VAL A 531 18.28 -5.71 6.23
C VAL A 531 18.09 -6.97 7.06
N ALA A 532 16.95 -7.06 7.74
CA ALA A 532 16.49 -8.24 8.43
C ALA A 532 15.12 -8.64 7.88
N VAL A 533 15.02 -9.83 7.32
CA VAL A 533 13.79 -10.38 6.73
C VAL A 533 13.06 -11.19 7.79
N MET A 534 11.79 -10.82 8.04
CA MET A 534 10.96 -11.42 9.07
C MET A 534 9.81 -12.22 8.47
N TYR A 535 9.65 -13.46 8.92
CA TYR A 535 8.57 -14.37 8.54
C TYR A 535 7.96 -15.03 9.78
N ALA A 536 6.64 -14.99 9.92
CA ALA A 536 5.89 -15.63 11.00
C ALA A 536 6.48 -15.42 12.41
N GLY A 537 6.87 -14.18 12.74
CA GLY A 537 7.43 -13.81 14.04
C GLY A 537 8.93 -14.03 14.23
N ARG A 538 9.67 -14.46 13.21
CA ARG A 538 11.09 -14.80 13.28
C ARG A 538 11.90 -14.19 12.16
N PHE A 539 13.20 -14.04 12.36
CA PHE A 539 14.10 -13.76 11.25
C PHE A 539 14.34 -15.02 10.42
N VAL A 540 14.39 -14.84 9.11
CA VAL A 540 14.75 -15.88 8.14
C VAL A 540 16.04 -15.57 7.42
N GLU A 541 16.36 -14.28 7.26
CA GLU A 541 17.60 -13.83 6.64
C GLU A 541 18.00 -12.46 7.17
N THR A 542 19.29 -12.22 7.44
CA THR A 542 19.83 -10.90 7.78
C THR A 542 21.21 -10.72 7.16
N GLY A 543 21.49 -9.51 6.67
CA GLY A 543 22.77 -9.21 6.05
C GLY A 543 22.90 -7.72 5.72
N THR A 544 23.98 -7.36 5.05
CA THR A 544 24.09 -6.03 4.44
C THR A 544 23.04 -5.90 3.32
N ARG A 545 22.76 -4.67 2.89
CA ARG A 545 21.84 -4.42 1.77
C ARG A 545 22.22 -5.28 0.55
N ALA A 546 23.49 -5.23 0.11
CA ALA A 546 23.95 -5.98 -1.05
C ALA A 546 23.78 -7.50 -0.86
N GLN A 547 24.10 -8.05 0.32
CA GLN A 547 23.95 -9.49 0.58
C GLN A 547 22.49 -9.95 0.42
N VAL A 548 21.53 -9.20 0.99
CA VAL A 548 20.11 -9.60 0.97
C VAL A 548 19.47 -9.34 -0.40
N PHE A 549 19.80 -8.21 -1.06
CA PHE A 549 19.17 -7.84 -2.34
C PHE A 549 19.83 -8.49 -3.57
N GLU A 550 21.14 -8.62 -3.58
CA GLU A 550 21.87 -9.12 -4.74
C GLU A 550 22.10 -10.65 -4.69
N ASN A 551 22.10 -11.23 -3.48
CA ASN A 551 22.30 -12.67 -3.29
C ASN A 551 21.40 -13.25 -2.19
N PRO A 552 20.06 -13.15 -2.31
CA PRO A 552 19.12 -13.67 -1.33
C PRO A 552 19.22 -15.19 -1.22
N GLN A 553 19.40 -15.70 0.00
CA GLN A 553 19.61 -17.12 0.26
C GLN A 553 18.32 -17.84 0.69
N HIS A 554 17.47 -17.18 1.47
CA HIS A 554 16.24 -17.81 1.93
C HIS A 554 15.16 -17.77 0.84
N ALA A 555 14.41 -18.85 0.66
CA ALA A 555 13.34 -18.94 -0.36
C ALA A 555 12.28 -17.84 -0.20
N TYR A 556 11.93 -17.52 1.05
CA TYR A 556 10.98 -16.45 1.33
C TYR A 556 11.49 -15.06 0.93
N THR A 557 12.80 -14.78 1.12
CA THR A 557 13.40 -13.51 0.67
C THR A 557 13.32 -13.36 -0.85
N ARG A 558 13.62 -14.43 -1.59
CA ARG A 558 13.47 -14.46 -3.06
C ARG A 558 12.02 -14.22 -3.47
N LYS A 559 11.08 -14.89 -2.81
CA LYS A 559 9.65 -14.71 -3.05
C LYS A 559 9.20 -13.25 -2.83
N LEU A 560 9.65 -12.61 -1.75
CA LEU A 560 9.34 -11.19 -1.50
C LEU A 560 9.86 -10.29 -2.62
N MET A 561 11.08 -10.53 -3.11
CA MET A 561 11.68 -9.75 -4.20
C MET A 561 10.98 -9.97 -5.53
N ASP A 562 10.62 -11.20 -5.84
CA ASP A 562 9.90 -11.55 -7.07
C ASP A 562 8.50 -10.92 -7.10
N ALA A 563 7.90 -10.68 -5.93
CA ALA A 563 6.58 -10.09 -5.79
C ALA A 563 6.54 -8.57 -5.99
N VAL A 564 7.70 -7.88 -5.98
CA VAL A 564 7.75 -6.42 -6.16
C VAL A 564 7.37 -6.05 -7.59
N PRO A 565 6.34 -5.20 -7.79
CA PRO A 565 6.02 -4.67 -9.11
C PRO A 565 7.18 -3.83 -9.64
N VAL A 566 7.58 -4.07 -10.88
CA VAL A 566 8.66 -3.33 -11.53
C VAL A 566 8.09 -2.41 -12.58
N ALA A 567 8.46 -1.13 -12.55
CA ALA A 567 8.03 -0.14 -13.53
C ALA A 567 8.79 -0.31 -14.87
N ASP A 568 8.68 -1.51 -15.45
CA ASP A 568 9.26 -1.90 -16.72
C ASP A 568 8.19 -2.57 -17.60
N PRO A 569 7.74 -1.90 -18.68
CA PRO A 569 6.70 -2.42 -19.56
C PRO A 569 7.17 -3.59 -20.44
N ASP A 570 8.48 -3.86 -20.51
CA ASP A 570 9.06 -4.93 -21.32
C ASP A 570 9.30 -6.22 -20.51
N ARG A 571 9.13 -6.16 -19.19
CA ARG A 571 9.24 -7.34 -18.33
C ARG A 571 8.17 -8.38 -18.70
N ASP A 572 8.56 -9.66 -18.77
CA ASP A 572 7.62 -10.75 -19.05
C ASP A 572 6.56 -10.87 -17.95
N ARG A 573 5.34 -10.46 -18.26
CA ARG A 573 4.16 -10.48 -17.40
C ARG A 573 3.73 -11.90 -16.98
N ARG A 574 4.21 -12.96 -17.67
CA ARG A 574 3.84 -14.36 -17.42
C ARG A 574 4.64 -15.01 -16.30
N ARG A 575 5.74 -14.36 -15.84
CA ARG A 575 6.65 -14.93 -14.83
C ARG A 575 6.07 -14.99 -13.43
N PHE A 576 5.02 -14.22 -13.13
CA PHE A 576 4.49 -14.16 -11.79
C PHE A 576 3.29 -15.12 -11.63
N MET A 577 3.53 -16.28 -11.04
CA MET A 577 2.50 -17.22 -10.56
C MET A 577 2.74 -17.50 -9.07
N PRO A 578 2.19 -16.72 -8.15
CA PRO A 578 2.28 -17.05 -6.73
C PRO A 578 1.35 -18.21 -6.43
N ASN A 579 1.91 -19.39 -6.36
CA ASN A 579 1.15 -20.63 -6.09
C ASN A 579 1.20 -21.07 -4.63
N GLU A 580 1.58 -20.20 -3.68
CA GLU A 580 1.76 -20.64 -2.29
C GLU A 580 0.91 -19.81 -1.32
N GLY A 581 0.37 -20.54 -0.34
CA GLY A 581 -0.63 -20.08 0.61
C GLY A 581 -0.24 -18.87 1.47
N GLU A 582 -1.24 -18.36 2.17
CA GLU A 582 -1.10 -17.28 3.16
C GLU A 582 -0.09 -17.64 4.26
N LEU A 583 0.46 -16.61 4.92
CA LEU A 583 1.26 -16.78 6.14
C LEU A 583 0.55 -17.71 7.14
N PRO A 584 1.28 -18.62 7.79
CA PRO A 584 0.69 -19.46 8.81
C PRO A 584 0.09 -18.58 9.92
N SER A 585 -1.13 -18.93 10.35
CA SER A 585 -1.81 -18.17 11.40
C SER A 585 -0.92 -18.03 12.64
N PRO A 586 -0.70 -16.81 13.15
CA PRO A 586 0.06 -16.60 14.38
C PRO A 586 -0.71 -17.05 15.63
N VAL A 587 -2.00 -17.36 15.50
CA VAL A 587 -2.87 -17.83 16.58
C VAL A 587 -2.69 -19.32 16.78
N LYS A 588 -2.08 -19.70 17.90
CA LYS A 588 -1.75 -21.10 18.24
C LYS A 588 -2.46 -21.55 19.53
N PRO A 589 -2.56 -22.86 19.77
CA PRO A 589 -2.95 -23.41 21.07
C PRO A 589 -1.99 -22.93 22.18
N LEU A 590 -2.43 -22.99 23.43
CA LEU A 590 -1.60 -22.52 24.57
C LEU A 590 -0.34 -23.36 24.80
N ASP A 591 -0.37 -24.64 24.44
CA ASP A 591 0.68 -25.63 24.56
C ASP A 591 1.64 -25.65 23.35
N TYR A 592 1.40 -24.79 22.36
CA TYR A 592 2.26 -24.73 21.18
C TYR A 592 3.68 -24.30 21.54
N VAL A 593 4.62 -25.14 21.16
CA VAL A 593 6.05 -24.83 21.24
C VAL A 593 6.57 -24.50 19.85
N PRO A 594 7.11 -23.29 19.64
CA PRO A 594 7.65 -22.91 18.35
C PRO A 594 8.80 -23.84 17.91
N PRO A 595 8.88 -24.24 16.63
CA PRO A 595 9.98 -25.08 16.14
C PRO A 595 11.33 -24.40 16.38
N ARG A 596 12.38 -25.17 16.57
CA ARG A 596 13.73 -24.62 16.64
C ARG A 596 14.20 -24.25 15.24
N SER A 597 14.87 -23.10 15.12
CA SER A 597 15.53 -22.69 13.88
C SER A 597 17.05 -22.76 14.09
N VAL A 598 17.74 -23.27 13.08
CA VAL A 598 19.21 -23.29 13.05
C VAL A 598 19.67 -22.05 12.28
N ARG A 599 20.53 -21.26 12.92
CA ARG A 599 21.16 -20.09 12.32
C ARG A 599 22.47 -20.51 11.66
N THR A 600 22.61 -20.22 10.39
CA THR A 600 23.84 -20.48 9.62
C THR A 600 24.40 -19.16 9.12
N GLU A 601 25.69 -18.93 9.35
CA GLU A 601 26.42 -17.82 8.73
C GLU A 601 27.00 -18.29 7.40
N ILE A 602 26.59 -17.60 6.32
CA ILE A 602 27.03 -17.96 4.96
C ILE A 602 28.27 -17.15 4.55
N GLY A 603 28.50 -16.00 5.15
CA GLY A 603 29.68 -15.17 4.96
C GLY A 603 29.54 -13.78 5.55
N HIS A 604 30.59 -13.31 6.24
CA HIS A 604 30.75 -11.92 6.71
C HIS A 604 29.49 -11.28 7.34
N GLY A 605 28.81 -12.00 8.27
CA GLY A 605 27.61 -11.50 8.94
C GLY A 605 26.30 -11.72 8.16
N HIS A 606 26.33 -12.40 7.01
CA HIS A 606 25.12 -12.85 6.30
C HIS A 606 24.57 -14.11 7.00
N MET A 607 23.46 -13.95 7.69
CA MET A 607 22.81 -14.99 8.47
C MET A 607 21.54 -15.48 7.82
N VAL A 608 21.33 -16.79 7.79
CA VAL A 608 20.11 -17.44 7.30
C VAL A 608 19.60 -18.41 8.35
N TRP A 609 18.30 -18.43 8.57
CA TRP A 609 17.64 -19.37 9.49
C TRP A 609 16.83 -20.39 8.69
N GLN A 610 17.00 -21.66 9.04
CA GLN A 610 16.22 -22.76 8.50
C GLN A 610 15.52 -23.49 9.65
N GLU A 611 14.33 -24.00 9.41
CA GLU A 611 13.66 -24.87 10.37
C GLU A 611 14.48 -26.15 10.53
N ALA A 612 14.69 -26.58 11.80
CA ALA A 612 15.48 -27.75 12.13
C ALA A 612 14.74 -29.06 11.88
#